data_7582fab7f4b5bda51d4c321eb9511bef
#
_entry.id   7582fab7f4b5bda51d4c321eb9511bef
#
_cell.length_a   1.000
_cell.length_b   1.000
_cell.length_c   1.000
_cell.angle_alpha   90.00
_cell.angle_beta   90.00
_cell.angle_gamma   90.00
#
_symmetry.space_group_name_H-M   'P 1'
#
loop_
_entity.id
_entity.type
_entity.pdbx_description
1 polymer ?
#
loop_
_entity_poly.entity_id
_entity_poly.type
_entity_poly.pdbx_seq_one_letter_code
_entity_poly.pdbx_strand_id
1 'polypeptide(L)'
;MKLRRFLLPVAICLVLAMTYGSVTAGQVKWEPYGPQVDQIIMPIIKDAEAQLIAFNRGDIDVYPGLTRPADINVVKANPNAELTMNYGFHMFYLCYNMRREPLDADILRQAIAHVIDRDNIIQTLFEGYMLPLAAFLPPSSGFYKEDIPRFPYNPEEAKKLLDAAGYTVDPATGIRIDPKTGKPLRKMTIFTPTYEVAPTSAELGKIIAEACQAINLPIEPEPMDFPVMLDKLDMAEFDMYMLAWSLSRIPTSLYNFFHSSNDVEAGYNRPGIRDAELDKLLEGLYYAPSEEAARKAADEAQVILARRQPYTVLYSRPYMDAFRKDRFTGYVPMHGYGAANYTNKWTTLNIKPVKGKGGTVRWLLMEEPKVLNPCTASSAYEWEVLGRLYDDLMEINPETMEDIPWMAKSWEVGTWEPEPGKTGTVITWHLEKGIKWQDTTPFTSRDIKFTLEYLRDNNVPRYISNVQEIVKVETPDDYTAKVYFETESYWHLYRAGGNFLPEWIWKDVKDYKTFEPWLEAHPEVPGLTKVVGHGPFILDQYKVGEYVRLKKNPIYWRLSK
;
A
#
# COMPACT_ATOMS: atom_id res chain seq x y z
N MET A 1 -16.42 38.88 64.74
CA MET A 1 -15.32 38.42 63.90
C MET A 1 -15.83 37.39 62.93
N LYS A 2 -16.11 37.80 61.67
CA LYS A 2 -16.68 36.94 60.64
C LYS A 2 -15.58 36.58 59.61
N LEU A 3 -15.22 35.31 59.53
CA LEU A 3 -14.33 34.76 58.47
C LEU A 3 -15.10 34.74 57.17
N ARG A 4 -14.66 35.51 56.17
CA ARG A 4 -15.10 35.39 54.78
C ARG A 4 -14.29 34.26 54.08
N ARG A 5 -14.96 33.18 53.71
CA ARG A 5 -14.44 32.17 52.78
C ARG A 5 -14.48 32.70 51.35
N PHE A 6 -13.32 32.82 50.71
CA PHE A 6 -13.23 33.00 49.27
C PHE A 6 -13.45 31.65 48.60
N LEU A 7 -14.49 31.53 47.81
CA LEU A 7 -14.71 30.44 46.87
C LEU A 7 -14.06 30.83 45.53
N LEU A 8 -13.00 30.12 45.13
CA LEU A 8 -12.51 30.13 43.77
C LEU A 8 -13.46 29.24 42.92
N PRO A 9 -13.86 29.69 41.73
CA PRO A 9 -14.52 28.82 40.79
C PRO A 9 -13.49 27.89 40.15
N VAL A 10 -13.60 26.57 40.41
CA VAL A 10 -12.94 25.55 39.64
C VAL A 10 -13.59 25.50 38.28
N ALA A 11 -12.91 26.02 37.28
CA ALA A 11 -13.27 25.79 35.87
C ALA A 11 -13.05 24.31 35.55
N ILE A 12 -14.15 23.60 35.48
CA ILE A 12 -14.17 22.22 34.94
C ILE A 12 -13.96 22.36 33.43
N CYS A 13 -12.74 22.15 32.97
CA CYS A 13 -12.49 21.84 31.57
C CYS A 13 -13.09 20.46 31.29
N LEU A 14 -14.28 20.43 30.69
CA LEU A 14 -14.80 19.26 30.02
C LEU A 14 -13.90 18.99 28.81
N VAL A 15 -12.92 18.12 28.98
CA VAL A 15 -12.26 17.45 27.87
C VAL A 15 -13.33 16.52 27.28
N LEU A 16 -13.97 16.96 26.20
CA LEU A 16 -14.70 16.08 25.32
C LEU A 16 -13.65 15.16 24.67
N ALA A 17 -13.36 14.04 25.34
CA ALA A 17 -12.81 12.90 24.68
C ALA A 17 -13.85 12.47 23.64
N MET A 18 -13.68 12.95 22.39
CA MET A 18 -14.31 12.31 21.26
C MET A 18 -13.70 10.90 21.20
N THR A 19 -14.38 9.97 21.84
CA THR A 19 -14.21 8.57 21.53
C THR A 19 -14.55 8.45 20.06
N TYR A 20 -13.52 8.35 19.22
CA TYR A 20 -13.67 7.75 17.91
C TYR A 20 -14.35 6.43 18.18
N GLY A 21 -15.64 6.38 17.90
CA GLY A 21 -16.36 5.13 17.91
C GLY A 21 -15.64 4.24 16.91
N SER A 22 -14.73 3.40 17.40
CA SER A 22 -14.44 2.17 16.71
C SER A 22 -15.82 1.59 16.46
N VAL A 23 -16.27 1.64 15.21
CA VAL A 23 -17.32 0.77 14.75
C VAL A 23 -16.73 -0.61 15.04
N THR A 24 -17.07 -1.16 16.19
CA THR A 24 -16.91 -2.57 16.47
C THR A 24 -17.84 -3.24 15.46
N ALA A 25 -17.34 -3.41 14.24
CA ALA A 25 -17.80 -4.49 13.39
C ALA A 25 -17.67 -5.71 14.27
N GLY A 26 -18.81 -6.28 14.67
CA GLY A 26 -18.80 -7.54 15.41
C GLY A 26 -17.85 -8.43 14.64
N GLN A 27 -16.88 -9.07 15.30
CA GLN A 27 -15.82 -9.86 14.67
C GLN A 27 -16.47 -10.71 13.58
N VAL A 28 -16.24 -10.31 12.32
CA VAL A 28 -16.73 -11.10 11.18
C VAL A 28 -15.85 -12.32 11.17
N LYS A 29 -16.36 -13.41 11.67
CA LYS A 29 -15.64 -14.68 11.69
C LYS A 29 -15.37 -15.07 10.23
N TRP A 30 -14.13 -14.95 9.83
CA TRP A 30 -13.67 -15.40 8.51
C TRP A 30 -13.30 -16.89 8.55
N GLU A 31 -13.54 -17.57 7.44
CA GLU A 31 -13.22 -18.99 7.27
C GLU A 31 -12.24 -19.16 6.09
N PRO A 32 -11.25 -20.05 6.20
CA PRO A 32 -10.30 -20.32 5.12
C PRO A 32 -10.88 -21.23 4.03
N TYR A 33 -12.19 -21.33 3.95
CA TYR A 33 -12.91 -22.21 3.03
C TYR A 33 -13.99 -21.44 2.26
N GLY A 34 -14.09 -21.69 0.97
CA GLY A 34 -15.04 -21.05 0.05
C GLY A 34 -14.77 -21.46 -1.38
N PRO A 35 -15.24 -20.69 -2.36
CA PRO A 35 -16.14 -19.54 -2.22
C PRO A 35 -17.58 -19.95 -1.88
N GLN A 36 -18.29 -19.05 -1.20
CA GLN A 36 -19.70 -19.30 -0.80
C GLN A 36 -20.71 -18.90 -1.89
N VAL A 37 -20.30 -18.08 -2.86
CA VAL A 37 -21.11 -17.73 -4.04
C VAL A 37 -20.74 -18.60 -5.23
N ASP A 38 -21.68 -18.78 -6.18
CA ASP A 38 -21.46 -19.59 -7.38
C ASP A 38 -20.79 -18.79 -8.49
N GLN A 39 -21.00 -17.48 -8.50
CA GLN A 39 -20.56 -16.62 -9.59
C GLN A 39 -20.25 -15.20 -9.11
N ILE A 40 -19.25 -14.59 -9.73
CA ILE A 40 -19.01 -13.15 -9.66
C ILE A 40 -19.22 -12.58 -11.07
N ILE A 41 -20.11 -11.60 -11.18
CA ILE A 41 -20.19 -10.77 -12.39
C ILE A 41 -19.57 -9.42 -12.04
N MET A 42 -18.64 -8.98 -12.88
CA MET A 42 -17.91 -7.74 -12.68
C MET A 42 -18.29 -6.75 -13.79
N PRO A 43 -19.41 -5.99 -13.63
CA PRO A 43 -19.80 -4.98 -14.61
C PRO A 43 -18.75 -3.88 -14.67
N ILE A 44 -18.43 -3.42 -15.90
CA ILE A 44 -17.47 -2.35 -16.16
C ILE A 44 -18.25 -1.05 -16.25
N ILE A 45 -18.08 -0.17 -15.27
CA ILE A 45 -18.73 1.14 -15.22
C ILE A 45 -17.66 2.20 -14.92
N LYS A 46 -17.30 3.01 -15.91
CA LYS A 46 -16.22 3.99 -15.80
C LYS A 46 -16.66 5.31 -15.17
N ASP A 47 -17.88 5.74 -15.46
CA ASP A 47 -18.40 6.99 -14.93
C ASP A 47 -18.78 6.87 -13.45
N ALA A 48 -18.21 7.73 -12.62
CA ALA A 48 -18.36 7.66 -11.16
C ALA A 48 -19.81 7.94 -10.68
N GLU A 49 -20.58 8.77 -11.40
CA GLU A 49 -21.98 9.00 -11.05
C GLU A 49 -22.83 7.78 -11.39
N ALA A 50 -22.56 7.16 -12.55
CA ALA A 50 -23.21 5.91 -12.93
C ALA A 50 -22.89 4.77 -11.96
N GLN A 51 -21.65 4.68 -11.44
CA GLN A 51 -21.26 3.72 -10.41
C GLN A 51 -22.11 3.89 -9.14
N LEU A 52 -22.23 5.12 -8.65
CA LEU A 52 -23.02 5.44 -7.45
C LEU A 52 -24.52 5.14 -7.64
N ILE A 53 -25.07 5.50 -8.81
CA ILE A 53 -26.46 5.19 -9.17
C ILE A 53 -26.68 3.69 -9.21
N ALA A 54 -25.81 2.92 -9.88
CA ALA A 54 -25.91 1.47 -9.98
C ALA A 54 -25.85 0.79 -8.61
N PHE A 55 -24.97 1.26 -7.72
CA PHE A 55 -24.88 0.75 -6.34
C PHE A 55 -26.17 1.03 -5.55
N ASN A 56 -26.67 2.26 -5.59
CA ASN A 56 -27.87 2.65 -4.83
C ASN A 56 -29.13 1.93 -5.34
N ARG A 57 -29.26 1.68 -6.63
CA ARG A 57 -30.35 0.86 -7.22
C ARG A 57 -30.21 -0.61 -6.89
N GLY A 58 -29.00 -1.07 -6.50
CA GLY A 58 -28.69 -2.46 -6.30
C GLY A 58 -28.38 -3.21 -7.60
N ASP A 59 -27.91 -2.52 -8.64
CA ASP A 59 -27.40 -3.13 -9.86
C ASP A 59 -25.99 -3.69 -9.66
N ILE A 60 -25.24 -3.19 -8.65
CA ILE A 60 -24.00 -3.74 -8.11
C ILE A 60 -24.14 -3.99 -6.60
N ASP A 61 -23.42 -4.98 -6.10
CA ASP A 61 -23.47 -5.44 -4.72
C ASP A 61 -22.24 -5.05 -3.91
N VAL A 62 -21.09 -4.92 -4.59
CA VAL A 62 -19.80 -4.52 -4.02
C VAL A 62 -19.26 -3.34 -4.81
N TYR A 63 -18.99 -2.24 -4.12
CA TYR A 63 -18.41 -1.01 -4.66
C TYR A 63 -17.05 -0.77 -3.98
N PRO A 64 -15.92 -1.20 -4.60
CA PRO A 64 -14.58 -1.00 -4.05
C PRO A 64 -14.11 0.44 -4.20
N GLY A 65 -13.26 0.89 -3.29
CA GLY A 65 -12.41 2.06 -3.49
C GLY A 65 -13.11 3.41 -3.60
N LEU A 66 -14.15 3.69 -2.80
CA LEU A 66 -14.74 5.02 -2.73
C LEU A 66 -13.70 6.05 -2.24
N THR A 67 -13.64 7.20 -2.91
CA THR A 67 -12.67 8.26 -2.57
C THR A 67 -13.29 9.64 -2.45
N ARG A 68 -14.44 9.90 -3.10
CA ARG A 68 -15.09 11.22 -3.10
C ARG A 68 -15.98 11.37 -1.87
N PRO A 69 -15.80 12.40 -1.01
CA PRO A 69 -16.61 12.62 0.18
C PRO A 69 -18.11 12.62 -0.09
N ALA A 70 -18.54 13.28 -1.19
CA ALA A 70 -19.94 13.33 -1.57
C ALA A 70 -20.55 11.94 -1.80
N ASP A 71 -19.83 11.04 -2.48
CA ASP A 71 -20.29 9.67 -2.73
C ASP A 71 -20.35 8.85 -1.45
N ILE A 72 -19.35 9.02 -0.59
CA ILE A 72 -19.28 8.37 0.72
C ILE A 72 -20.50 8.76 1.57
N ASN A 73 -20.88 10.04 1.57
CA ASN A 73 -22.04 10.54 2.29
C ASN A 73 -23.35 9.95 1.74
N VAL A 74 -23.49 9.83 0.43
CA VAL A 74 -24.66 9.20 -0.21
C VAL A 74 -24.74 7.70 0.15
N VAL A 75 -23.62 6.98 0.13
CA VAL A 75 -23.56 5.56 0.52
C VAL A 75 -23.91 5.39 2.00
N LYS A 76 -23.37 6.23 2.89
CA LYS A 76 -23.69 6.22 4.34
C LYS A 76 -25.18 6.45 4.62
N ALA A 77 -25.84 7.28 3.82
CA ALA A 77 -27.27 7.55 3.95
C ALA A 77 -28.16 6.39 3.43
N ASN A 78 -27.60 5.46 2.66
CA ASN A 78 -28.35 4.31 2.13
C ASN A 78 -28.53 3.23 3.21
N PRO A 79 -29.77 2.94 3.68
CA PRO A 79 -30.01 1.97 4.76
C PRO A 79 -29.63 0.53 4.37
N ASN A 80 -29.54 0.24 3.08
CA ASN A 80 -29.19 -1.07 2.53
C ASN A 80 -27.69 -1.24 2.30
N ALA A 81 -26.91 -0.18 2.52
CA ALA A 81 -25.46 -0.20 2.36
C ALA A 81 -24.74 -0.35 3.70
N GLU A 82 -23.54 -0.91 3.64
CA GLU A 82 -22.53 -0.84 4.69
C GLU A 82 -21.23 -0.35 4.08
N LEU A 83 -20.55 0.55 4.77
CA LEU A 83 -19.27 1.12 4.38
C LEU A 83 -18.19 0.61 5.35
N THR A 84 -17.14 0.01 4.80
CA THR A 84 -15.92 -0.31 5.54
C THR A 84 -14.87 0.77 5.31
N MET A 85 -14.04 1.04 6.32
CA MET A 85 -12.92 1.97 6.23
C MET A 85 -11.70 1.36 6.94
N ASN A 86 -10.61 1.17 6.22
CA ASN A 86 -9.40 0.54 6.72
C ASN A 86 -8.17 1.35 6.29
N TYR A 87 -7.14 1.39 7.14
CA TYR A 87 -5.86 1.95 6.75
C TYR A 87 -5.34 1.30 5.47
N GLY A 88 -4.90 2.14 4.52
CA GLY A 88 -4.17 1.70 3.34
C GLY A 88 -2.65 1.73 3.58
N PHE A 89 -1.90 1.41 2.54
CA PHE A 89 -0.45 1.58 2.53
C PHE A 89 -0.04 2.94 1.92
N HIS A 90 -0.96 3.89 1.82
CA HIS A 90 -0.68 5.21 1.26
C HIS A 90 -0.07 6.12 2.34
N MET A 91 0.96 6.86 1.95
CA MET A 91 1.59 7.88 2.79
C MET A 91 1.69 9.17 1.98
N PHE A 92 0.94 10.20 2.38
CA PHE A 92 1.03 11.55 1.83
C PHE A 92 1.99 12.37 2.68
N TYR A 93 2.87 13.14 2.02
CA TYR A 93 3.98 13.79 2.70
C TYR A 93 4.42 15.08 2.03
N LEU A 94 5.03 15.96 2.83
CA LEU A 94 5.87 17.06 2.39
C LEU A 94 7.34 16.61 2.47
N CYS A 95 8.04 16.61 1.34
CA CYS A 95 9.46 16.30 1.24
C CYS A 95 10.31 17.58 1.28
N TYR A 96 11.49 17.49 1.89
CA TYR A 96 12.47 18.57 1.93
C TYR A 96 13.73 18.15 1.17
N ASN A 97 14.29 19.06 0.36
CA ASN A 97 15.62 18.86 -0.22
C ASN A 97 16.71 19.24 0.79
N MET A 98 17.21 18.26 1.53
CA MET A 98 18.20 18.46 2.59
C MET A 98 19.59 18.82 2.06
N ARG A 99 19.80 18.84 0.73
CA ARG A 99 21.05 19.34 0.10
C ARG A 99 21.07 20.87 -0.01
N ARG A 100 19.91 21.52 0.22
CA ARG A 100 19.72 22.95 0.00
C ARG A 100 19.53 23.71 1.31
N GLU A 101 20.47 24.60 1.66
CA GLU A 101 20.28 25.50 2.79
C GLU A 101 19.04 26.39 2.60
N PRO A 102 18.28 26.66 3.66
CA PRO A 102 18.45 26.25 5.07
C PRO A 102 17.73 24.92 5.40
N LEU A 103 17.22 24.19 4.42
CA LEU A 103 16.48 22.94 4.63
C LEU A 103 17.36 21.76 5.08
N ASP A 104 18.66 21.93 5.12
CA ASP A 104 19.63 21.00 5.75
C ASP A 104 19.51 20.97 7.28
N ALA A 105 18.96 22.03 7.90
CA ALA A 105 18.80 22.14 9.34
C ALA A 105 17.57 21.38 9.85
N ASP A 106 17.77 20.37 10.71
CA ASP A 106 16.67 19.56 11.28
C ASP A 106 15.64 20.44 12.00
N ILE A 107 16.11 21.46 12.73
CA ILE A 107 15.26 22.34 13.52
C ILE A 107 14.25 23.11 12.65
N LEU A 108 14.64 23.50 11.44
CA LEU A 108 13.74 24.20 10.51
C LEU A 108 12.62 23.26 10.03
N ARG A 109 12.96 22.00 9.67
CA ARG A 109 12.00 21.00 9.24
C ARG A 109 11.05 20.59 10.36
N GLN A 110 11.57 20.48 11.60
CA GLN A 110 10.78 20.23 12.81
C GLN A 110 9.82 21.38 13.10
N ALA A 111 10.26 22.63 12.97
CA ALA A 111 9.39 23.79 13.12
C ALA A 111 8.28 23.81 12.05
N ILE A 112 8.59 23.49 10.80
CA ILE A 112 7.58 23.35 9.75
C ILE A 112 6.58 22.24 10.12
N ALA A 113 7.03 21.11 10.63
CA ALA A 113 6.15 20.02 11.05
C ALA A 113 5.18 20.43 12.17
N HIS A 114 5.59 21.34 13.08
CA HIS A 114 4.76 21.88 14.17
C HIS A 114 3.69 22.88 13.70
N VAL A 115 3.81 23.49 12.53
CA VAL A 115 2.80 24.43 12.03
C VAL A 115 1.76 23.77 11.12
N ILE A 116 1.89 22.50 10.84
CA ILE A 116 0.95 21.75 10.00
C ILE A 116 -0.15 21.14 10.88
N ASP A 117 -1.35 21.74 10.84
CA ASP A 117 -2.54 21.25 11.54
C ASP A 117 -3.19 20.09 10.74
N ARG A 118 -2.70 18.87 10.98
CA ARG A 118 -3.17 17.67 10.26
C ARG A 118 -4.65 17.41 10.48
N ASP A 119 -5.14 17.61 11.70
CA ASP A 119 -6.52 17.34 12.05
C ASP A 119 -7.46 18.32 11.36
N ASN A 120 -7.12 19.61 11.37
CA ASN A 120 -7.91 20.62 10.66
C ASN A 120 -7.87 20.42 9.14
N ILE A 121 -6.71 20.07 8.57
CA ILE A 121 -6.58 19.74 7.15
C ILE A 121 -7.49 18.56 6.78
N ILE A 122 -7.49 17.49 7.57
CA ILE A 122 -8.33 16.31 7.34
C ILE A 122 -9.81 16.69 7.42
N GLN A 123 -10.22 17.51 8.38
CA GLN A 123 -11.62 17.94 8.52
C GLN A 123 -12.07 18.86 7.39
N THR A 124 -11.22 19.81 7.00
CA THR A 124 -11.62 20.87 6.05
C THR A 124 -11.49 20.47 4.59
N LEU A 125 -10.43 19.76 4.22
CA LEU A 125 -10.20 19.36 2.82
C LEU A 125 -10.77 17.97 2.48
N PHE A 126 -10.93 17.11 3.48
CA PHE A 126 -11.31 15.72 3.26
C PHE A 126 -12.55 15.28 4.04
N GLU A 127 -13.26 16.21 4.67
CA GLU A 127 -14.47 15.93 5.46
C GLU A 127 -14.29 14.82 6.51
N GLY A 128 -13.07 14.67 7.04
CA GLY A 128 -12.72 13.63 8.02
C GLY A 128 -12.43 12.24 7.41
N TYR A 129 -12.38 12.08 6.09
CA TYR A 129 -12.21 10.78 5.43
C TYR A 129 -10.75 10.35 5.19
N MET A 130 -9.78 11.11 5.67
CA MET A 130 -8.38 10.67 5.72
C MET A 130 -8.00 10.30 7.15
N LEU A 131 -6.94 9.52 7.27
CA LEU A 131 -6.44 9.05 8.56
C LEU A 131 -5.13 9.78 8.88
N PRO A 132 -5.02 10.46 10.04
CA PRO A 132 -3.78 11.17 10.38
C PRO A 132 -2.62 10.19 10.48
N LEU A 133 -1.48 10.56 9.90
CA LEU A 133 -0.27 9.75 9.92
C LEU A 133 0.93 10.65 10.21
N ALA A 134 1.84 10.18 11.09
CA ALA A 134 3.09 10.87 11.41
C ALA A 134 4.32 9.97 11.20
N ALA A 135 4.10 8.67 11.02
CA ALA A 135 5.15 7.68 10.81
C ALA A 135 5.38 7.41 9.31
N PHE A 136 6.57 6.94 8.99
CA PHE A 136 6.95 6.57 7.61
C PHE A 136 6.31 5.25 7.15
N LEU A 137 5.94 4.40 8.08
CA LEU A 137 5.14 3.20 7.82
C LEU A 137 3.75 3.40 8.42
N PRO A 138 2.66 3.08 7.71
CA PRO A 138 1.30 3.19 8.25
C PRO A 138 0.99 2.05 9.24
N PRO A 139 -0.04 2.20 10.09
CA PRO A 139 -0.48 1.14 11.01
C PRO A 139 -0.87 -0.19 10.35
N SER A 140 -1.13 -0.17 9.03
CA SER A 140 -1.34 -1.37 8.21
C SER A 140 -0.07 -2.20 8.01
N SER A 141 1.12 -1.63 8.22
CA SER A 141 2.38 -2.37 8.20
C SER A 141 2.62 -3.05 9.54
N GLY A 142 2.95 -4.35 9.54
CA GLY A 142 3.38 -5.05 10.74
C GLY A 142 4.68 -4.50 11.36
N PHE A 143 5.37 -3.60 10.66
CA PHE A 143 6.60 -2.91 11.10
C PHE A 143 6.35 -1.46 11.54
N TYR A 144 5.08 -1.06 11.69
CA TYR A 144 4.72 0.25 12.23
C TYR A 144 5.22 0.42 13.66
N LYS A 145 5.87 1.56 13.92
CA LYS A 145 6.30 1.95 15.26
C LYS A 145 5.49 3.16 15.73
N GLU A 146 4.72 2.97 16.78
CA GLU A 146 3.89 4.04 17.35
C GLU A 146 4.72 5.04 18.16
N ASP A 147 5.69 4.54 18.94
CA ASP A 147 6.53 5.34 19.81
C ASP A 147 7.74 5.90 19.05
N ILE A 148 7.49 7.01 18.32
CA ILE A 148 8.50 7.80 17.60
C ILE A 148 8.38 9.26 17.97
N PRO A 149 9.45 10.08 17.81
CA PRO A 149 9.37 11.53 17.95
C PRO A 149 8.25 12.12 17.09
N ARG A 150 7.37 12.94 17.69
CA ARG A 150 6.23 13.56 17.02
C ARG A 150 6.28 15.07 17.17
N PHE A 151 5.79 15.75 16.17
CA PHE A 151 5.69 17.21 16.10
C PHE A 151 4.21 17.59 15.97
N PRO A 152 3.45 17.62 17.10
CA PRO A 152 2.05 17.98 17.08
C PRO A 152 1.89 19.46 16.69
N TYR A 153 0.71 19.83 16.17
CA TYR A 153 0.40 21.21 15.82
C TYR A 153 0.59 22.13 17.02
N ASN A 154 1.58 22.99 16.95
CA ASN A 154 1.89 23.99 17.97
C ASN A 154 2.76 25.11 17.37
N PRO A 155 2.16 26.14 16.73
CA PRO A 155 2.91 27.24 16.12
C PRO A 155 3.78 28.02 17.11
N GLU A 156 3.37 28.13 18.38
CA GLU A 156 4.19 28.81 19.40
C GLU A 156 5.46 28.03 19.76
N GLU A 157 5.38 26.70 19.77
CA GLU A 157 6.55 25.87 19.95
C GLU A 157 7.50 25.98 18.74
N ALA A 158 6.95 26.00 17.52
CA ALA A 158 7.73 26.22 16.31
C ALA A 158 8.53 27.52 16.37
N LYS A 159 7.90 28.64 16.80
CA LYS A 159 8.59 29.92 16.99
C LYS A 159 9.72 29.83 18.01
N LYS A 160 9.44 29.21 19.18
CA LYS A 160 10.46 29.04 20.25
C LYS A 160 11.65 28.21 19.78
N LEU A 161 11.40 27.11 19.06
CA LEU A 161 12.47 26.26 18.51
C LEU A 161 13.37 27.06 17.56
N LEU A 162 12.78 27.84 16.66
CA LEU A 162 13.51 28.67 15.72
C LEU A 162 14.29 29.79 16.44
N ASP A 163 13.67 30.48 17.40
CA ASP A 163 14.31 31.54 18.19
C ASP A 163 15.50 30.99 18.99
N ALA A 164 15.33 29.83 19.65
CA ALA A 164 16.40 29.16 20.40
C ALA A 164 17.56 28.71 19.52
N ALA A 165 17.29 28.39 18.25
CA ALA A 165 18.30 28.02 17.25
C ALA A 165 18.93 29.24 16.54
N GLY A 166 18.55 30.47 16.93
CA GLY A 166 19.12 31.71 16.40
C GLY A 166 18.45 32.27 15.15
N TYR A 167 17.35 31.66 14.68
CA TYR A 167 16.56 32.19 13.57
C TYR A 167 15.67 33.35 14.05
N THR A 168 16.27 34.49 14.41
CA THR A 168 15.53 35.69 14.86
C THR A 168 14.80 36.36 13.70
N VAL A 169 13.73 37.14 14.01
CA VAL A 169 12.99 37.86 12.97
C VAL A 169 13.67 39.20 12.66
N ASP A 170 13.96 39.46 11.40
CA ASP A 170 14.42 40.77 10.94
C ASP A 170 13.28 41.78 11.00
N PRO A 171 13.39 42.86 11.80
CA PRO A 171 12.33 43.83 11.95
C PRO A 171 12.06 44.64 10.68
N ALA A 172 12.98 44.68 9.73
CA ALA A 172 12.82 45.43 8.48
C ALA A 172 12.00 44.67 7.44
N THR A 173 12.19 43.35 7.37
CA THR A 173 11.55 42.49 6.35
C THR A 173 10.45 41.60 6.91
N GLY A 174 10.41 41.41 8.24
CA GLY A 174 9.53 40.43 8.89
C GLY A 174 9.93 38.97 8.64
N ILE A 175 11.05 38.70 7.97
CA ILE A 175 11.55 37.37 7.64
C ILE A 175 12.58 36.92 8.70
N ARG A 176 12.65 35.63 8.98
CA ARG A 176 13.69 35.09 9.87
C ARG A 176 15.08 35.20 9.26
N ILE A 177 16.06 35.51 10.10
CA ILE A 177 17.47 35.61 9.74
C ILE A 177 18.10 34.20 9.88
N ASP A 178 18.84 33.81 8.88
CA ASP A 178 19.66 32.58 8.92
C ASP A 178 20.85 32.81 9.89
N PRO A 179 20.98 32.03 10.96
CA PRO A 179 22.05 32.19 11.92
C PRO A 179 23.45 31.92 11.36
N LYS A 180 23.57 31.18 10.25
CA LYS A 180 24.85 30.90 9.58
C LYS A 180 25.35 32.09 8.79
N THR A 181 24.46 32.80 8.12
CA THR A 181 24.80 33.88 7.18
C THR A 181 24.54 35.27 7.72
N GLY A 182 23.71 35.42 8.76
CA GLY A 182 23.26 36.69 9.30
C GLY A 182 22.34 37.49 8.37
N LYS A 183 21.79 36.85 7.33
CA LYS A 183 20.89 37.47 6.34
C LYS A 183 19.49 36.90 6.46
N PRO A 184 18.44 37.64 6.01
CA PRO A 184 17.10 37.07 5.89
C PRO A 184 17.12 35.77 5.06
N LEU A 185 16.33 34.78 5.51
CA LEU A 185 16.18 33.53 4.79
C LEU A 185 15.76 33.80 3.35
N ARG A 186 16.33 33.02 2.42
CA ARG A 186 15.88 33.05 1.01
C ARG A 186 14.44 32.56 0.89
N LYS A 187 13.77 32.98 -0.15
CA LYS A 187 12.50 32.40 -0.57
C LYS A 187 12.69 30.92 -0.85
N MET A 188 11.74 30.09 -0.38
CA MET A 188 11.64 28.66 -0.62
C MET A 188 10.29 28.34 -1.23
N THR A 189 10.20 27.25 -2.01
CA THR A 189 8.95 26.88 -2.67
C THR A 189 8.51 25.47 -2.33
N ILE A 190 7.18 25.26 -2.35
CA ILE A 190 6.54 23.94 -2.25
C ILE A 190 5.95 23.61 -3.62
N PHE A 191 6.53 22.65 -4.33
CA PHE A 191 5.99 22.14 -5.59
C PHE A 191 4.75 21.28 -5.35
N THR A 192 3.72 21.55 -6.13
CA THR A 192 2.50 20.73 -6.21
C THR A 192 2.10 20.59 -7.68
N PRO A 193 1.29 19.58 -8.05
CA PRO A 193 0.62 19.62 -9.35
C PRO A 193 -0.32 20.84 -9.42
N THR A 194 -0.67 21.23 -10.66
CA THR A 194 -1.60 22.36 -10.88
C THR A 194 -2.97 22.07 -10.29
N TYR A 195 -3.75 23.13 -10.10
CA TYR A 195 -5.11 23.06 -9.55
C TYR A 195 -6.05 22.21 -10.43
N GLU A 196 -5.85 22.22 -11.76
CA GLU A 196 -6.64 21.44 -12.71
C GLU A 196 -6.38 19.93 -12.58
N VAL A 197 -5.13 19.56 -12.25
CA VAL A 197 -4.72 18.14 -12.12
C VAL A 197 -5.01 17.58 -10.74
N ALA A 198 -4.68 18.34 -9.69
CA ALA A 198 -4.81 17.90 -8.30
C ALA A 198 -5.21 19.06 -7.37
N PRO A 199 -6.47 19.52 -7.43
CA PRO A 199 -6.93 20.70 -6.68
C PRO A 199 -6.64 20.60 -5.19
N THR A 200 -6.85 19.45 -4.59
CA THR A 200 -6.60 19.23 -3.17
C THR A 200 -5.12 19.36 -2.79
N SER A 201 -4.21 18.86 -3.65
CA SER A 201 -2.76 19.00 -3.40
C SER A 201 -2.29 20.44 -3.54
N ALA A 202 -2.82 21.17 -4.52
CA ALA A 202 -2.50 22.58 -4.70
C ALA A 202 -3.00 23.43 -3.52
N GLU A 203 -4.23 23.19 -3.04
CA GLU A 203 -4.78 23.89 -1.87
C GLU A 203 -4.01 23.54 -0.58
N LEU A 204 -3.64 22.27 -0.41
CA LEU A 204 -2.84 21.85 0.74
C LEU A 204 -1.45 22.52 0.74
N GLY A 205 -0.80 22.64 -0.43
CA GLY A 205 0.47 23.37 -0.56
C GLY A 205 0.35 24.83 -0.15
N LYS A 206 -0.75 25.48 -0.49
CA LYS A 206 -1.06 26.86 -0.08
C LYS A 206 -1.28 26.97 1.44
N ILE A 207 -2.08 26.08 2.04
CA ILE A 207 -2.33 26.05 3.49
C ILE A 207 -1.03 25.90 4.27
N ILE A 208 -0.15 25.00 3.83
CA ILE A 208 1.15 24.78 4.48
C ILE A 208 2.06 26.00 4.33
N ALA A 209 2.10 26.62 3.16
CA ALA A 209 2.89 27.83 2.93
C ALA A 209 2.41 28.99 3.82
N GLU A 210 1.10 29.23 3.91
CA GLU A 210 0.50 30.23 4.79
C GLU A 210 0.83 29.97 6.28
N ALA A 211 0.77 28.72 6.73
CA ALA A 211 1.15 28.34 8.09
C ALA A 211 2.64 28.61 8.37
N CYS A 212 3.53 28.37 7.41
CA CYS A 212 4.95 28.70 7.50
C CYS A 212 5.20 30.22 7.54
N GLN A 213 4.49 30.98 6.71
CA GLN A 213 4.56 32.46 6.70
C GLN A 213 4.10 33.05 8.04
N ALA A 214 3.13 32.45 8.71
CA ALA A 214 2.68 32.88 10.05
C ALA A 214 3.75 32.76 11.15
N ILE A 215 4.81 32.01 10.90
CA ILE A 215 6.01 31.93 11.77
C ILE A 215 7.23 32.59 11.13
N ASN A 216 7.01 33.46 10.15
CA ASN A 216 8.04 34.28 9.47
C ASN A 216 9.03 33.48 8.60
N LEU A 217 8.63 32.32 8.07
CA LEU A 217 9.39 31.58 7.07
C LEU A 217 8.90 31.98 5.66
N PRO A 218 9.81 32.38 4.73
CA PRO A 218 9.46 32.85 3.40
C PRO A 218 9.22 31.66 2.44
N ILE A 219 8.10 30.94 2.67
CA ILE A 219 7.73 29.75 1.90
C ILE A 219 6.49 30.07 1.06
N GLU A 220 6.52 29.74 -0.23
CA GLU A 220 5.43 29.96 -1.17
C GLU A 220 5.04 28.68 -1.90
N PRO A 221 3.75 28.48 -2.23
CA PRO A 221 3.34 27.39 -3.09
C PRO A 221 3.75 27.67 -4.54
N GLU A 222 4.19 26.65 -5.25
CA GLU A 222 4.55 26.71 -6.68
C GLU A 222 3.87 25.55 -7.43
N PRO A 223 2.58 25.69 -7.80
CA PRO A 223 1.91 24.70 -8.65
C PRO A 223 2.52 24.65 -10.04
N MET A 224 2.74 23.43 -10.58
CA MET A 224 3.30 23.24 -11.91
C MET A 224 2.74 22.00 -12.60
N ASP A 225 2.99 21.91 -13.90
CA ASP A 225 2.67 20.71 -14.69
C ASP A 225 3.36 19.48 -14.09
N PHE A 226 2.61 18.37 -13.96
CA PHE A 226 3.09 17.21 -13.22
C PHE A 226 4.31 16.52 -13.84
N PRO A 227 4.41 16.30 -15.18
CA PRO A 227 5.64 15.84 -15.81
C PRO A 227 6.83 16.75 -15.55
N VAL A 228 6.67 18.08 -15.69
CA VAL A 228 7.73 19.06 -15.41
C VAL A 228 8.18 19.00 -13.95
N MET A 229 7.22 18.81 -13.04
CA MET A 229 7.52 18.61 -11.62
C MET A 229 8.42 17.38 -11.43
N LEU A 230 8.05 16.23 -12.02
CA LEU A 230 8.83 14.99 -11.89
C LEU A 230 10.26 15.16 -12.42
N ASP A 231 10.44 15.79 -13.59
CA ASP A 231 11.77 16.06 -14.15
C ASP A 231 12.64 16.87 -13.17
N LYS A 232 12.05 17.92 -12.55
CA LYS A 232 12.76 18.72 -11.52
C LYS A 232 13.09 17.91 -10.27
N LEU A 233 12.19 17.02 -9.83
CA LEU A 233 12.43 16.15 -8.68
C LEU A 233 13.58 15.17 -8.96
N ASP A 234 13.62 14.60 -10.15
CA ASP A 234 14.66 13.65 -10.56
C ASP A 234 16.05 14.30 -10.66
N MET A 235 16.11 15.60 -11.01
CA MET A 235 17.32 16.42 -11.01
C MET A 235 17.65 17.06 -9.65
N ALA A 236 16.86 16.82 -8.60
CA ALA A 236 16.95 17.48 -7.29
C ALA A 236 16.85 19.03 -7.35
N GLU A 237 16.14 19.57 -8.32
CA GLU A 237 15.92 21.02 -8.54
C GLU A 237 14.66 21.53 -7.83
N PHE A 238 14.51 21.27 -6.55
CA PHE A 238 13.38 21.69 -5.73
C PHE A 238 13.84 22.13 -4.33
N ASP A 239 13.00 22.88 -3.63
CA ASP A 239 13.15 23.10 -2.19
C ASP A 239 12.32 22.08 -1.40
N MET A 240 11.01 22.09 -1.66
CA MET A 240 10.05 21.17 -1.08
C MET A 240 9.05 20.72 -2.14
N TYR A 241 8.45 19.55 -1.93
CA TYR A 241 7.33 19.10 -2.76
C TYR A 241 6.37 18.21 -1.99
N MET A 242 5.18 18.08 -2.51
CA MET A 242 4.14 17.22 -1.95
C MET A 242 3.78 16.11 -2.93
N LEU A 243 3.88 14.88 -2.47
CA LEU A 243 3.44 13.67 -3.19
C LEU A 243 2.92 12.61 -2.21
N ALA A 244 2.62 11.44 -2.77
CA ALA A 244 2.26 10.26 -2.02
C ALA A 244 3.07 9.04 -2.48
N TRP A 245 3.32 8.13 -1.57
CA TRP A 245 3.80 6.78 -1.87
C TRP A 245 2.68 5.76 -1.64
N SER A 246 2.61 4.77 -2.52
CA SER A 246 1.95 3.49 -2.24
C SER A 246 3.02 2.52 -1.76
N LEU A 247 2.98 2.21 -0.48
CA LEU A 247 3.91 1.29 0.17
C LEU A 247 3.38 -0.16 0.07
N SER A 248 4.14 -1.09 0.60
CA SER A 248 3.70 -2.46 0.87
C SER A 248 3.78 -2.74 2.38
N ARG A 249 3.31 -3.91 2.79
CA ARG A 249 3.49 -4.32 4.19
C ARG A 249 4.95 -4.62 4.55
N ILE A 250 5.82 -4.83 3.54
CA ILE A 250 7.24 -5.08 3.70
C ILE A 250 7.98 -3.75 3.81
N PRO A 251 8.81 -3.53 4.84
CA PRO A 251 9.40 -2.22 5.14
C PRO A 251 10.65 -1.87 4.32
N THR A 252 11.03 -2.68 3.33
CA THR A 252 12.22 -2.45 2.49
C THR A 252 12.18 -1.15 1.69
N SER A 253 10.99 -0.54 1.55
CA SER A 253 10.83 0.81 1.01
C SER A 253 11.62 1.88 1.78
N LEU A 254 11.86 1.69 3.09
CA LEU A 254 12.69 2.60 3.87
C LEU A 254 14.13 2.67 3.34
N TYR A 255 14.71 1.52 2.95
CA TYR A 255 16.03 1.48 2.30
C TYR A 255 16.00 2.26 0.98
N ASN A 256 14.99 1.98 0.14
CA ASN A 256 14.90 2.61 -1.17
C ASN A 256 14.81 4.15 -1.07
N PHE A 257 14.04 4.67 -0.11
CA PHE A 257 13.76 6.11 -0.01
C PHE A 257 14.80 6.89 0.79
N PHE A 258 15.60 6.24 1.66
CA PHE A 258 16.43 6.97 2.61
C PHE A 258 17.89 6.52 2.70
N HIS A 259 18.27 5.37 2.09
CA HIS A 259 19.68 4.97 2.06
C HIS A 259 20.48 5.90 1.13
N SER A 260 21.67 6.33 1.57
CA SER A 260 22.49 7.32 0.86
C SER A 260 22.92 6.88 -0.54
N SER A 261 23.05 5.57 -0.81
CA SER A 261 23.36 5.05 -2.15
C SER A 261 22.26 5.35 -3.19
N ASN A 262 21.04 5.63 -2.75
CA ASN A 262 19.91 5.99 -3.61
C ASN A 262 19.78 7.52 -3.81
N ASP A 263 20.71 8.31 -3.26
CA ASP A 263 20.87 9.75 -3.52
C ASP A 263 21.65 9.97 -4.81
N VAL A 264 21.01 9.65 -5.91
CA VAL A 264 21.49 9.77 -7.29
C VAL A 264 20.41 10.40 -8.17
N GLU A 265 20.77 10.86 -9.35
CA GLU A 265 19.81 11.37 -10.34
C GLU A 265 18.71 10.33 -10.61
N ALA A 266 17.46 10.77 -10.59
CA ALA A 266 16.27 9.92 -10.67
C ALA A 266 16.17 8.82 -9.57
N GLY A 267 16.98 8.90 -8.54
CA GLY A 267 16.98 7.98 -7.41
C GLY A 267 15.81 8.24 -6.45
N TYR A 268 15.52 7.24 -5.63
CA TYR A 268 14.39 7.33 -4.69
C TYR A 268 14.72 8.12 -3.41
N ASN A 269 16.00 8.30 -3.03
CA ASN A 269 16.37 9.17 -1.92
C ASN A 269 16.28 10.65 -2.35
N ARG A 270 15.07 11.08 -2.70
CA ARG A 270 14.80 12.45 -3.14
C ARG A 270 15.10 13.51 -2.09
N PRO A 271 14.92 13.28 -0.77
CA PRO A 271 15.37 14.23 0.24
C PRO A 271 16.88 14.49 0.24
N GLY A 272 17.68 13.53 -0.23
CA GLY A 272 19.14 13.58 -0.14
C GLY A 272 19.67 13.46 1.28
N ILE A 273 18.97 12.68 2.12
CA ILE A 273 19.46 12.39 3.45
C ILE A 273 20.73 11.52 3.36
N ARG A 274 21.77 11.91 4.11
CA ARG A 274 23.03 11.16 4.26
C ARG A 274 23.35 11.06 5.73
N ASP A 275 23.19 9.88 6.28
CA ASP A 275 23.37 9.61 7.70
C ASP A 275 23.90 8.18 7.85
N ALA A 276 25.16 8.04 8.27
CA ALA A 276 25.84 6.75 8.32
C ALA A 276 25.22 5.76 9.34
N GLU A 277 24.61 6.26 10.41
CA GLU A 277 23.87 5.42 11.37
C GLU A 277 22.58 4.90 10.74
N LEU A 278 21.85 5.77 10.06
CA LEU A 278 20.66 5.40 9.31
C LEU A 278 20.99 4.40 8.19
N ASP A 279 22.01 4.65 7.39
CA ASP A 279 22.45 3.75 6.32
C ASP A 279 22.70 2.34 6.85
N LYS A 280 23.45 2.22 7.94
CA LYS A 280 23.72 0.92 8.58
C LYS A 280 22.43 0.21 9.03
N LEU A 281 21.46 0.95 9.57
CA LEU A 281 20.17 0.37 9.98
C LEU A 281 19.35 -0.06 8.76
N LEU A 282 19.35 0.73 7.69
CA LEU A 282 18.65 0.41 6.44
C LEU A 282 19.27 -0.79 5.72
N GLU A 283 20.60 -0.94 5.75
CA GLU A 283 21.28 -2.16 5.29
C GLU A 283 20.91 -3.36 6.17
N GLY A 284 20.93 -3.19 7.50
CA GLY A 284 20.49 -4.22 8.45
C GLY A 284 19.04 -4.63 8.29
N LEU A 285 18.18 -3.72 7.81
CA LEU A 285 16.80 -4.02 7.42
C LEU A 285 16.73 -4.78 6.09
N TYR A 286 17.40 -4.28 5.06
CA TYR A 286 17.30 -4.80 3.69
C TYR A 286 17.90 -6.18 3.53
N TYR A 287 19.04 -6.43 4.21
CA TYR A 287 19.76 -7.71 4.23
C TYR A 287 19.55 -8.49 5.54
N ALA A 288 18.43 -8.25 6.23
CA ALA A 288 18.14 -8.91 7.49
C ALA A 288 18.14 -10.44 7.34
N PRO A 289 18.82 -11.17 8.25
CA PRO A 289 18.81 -12.63 8.23
C PRO A 289 17.51 -13.24 8.79
N SER A 290 16.72 -12.45 9.50
CA SER A 290 15.44 -12.87 10.10
C SER A 290 14.47 -11.69 10.23
N GLU A 291 13.18 -11.98 10.43
CA GLU A 291 12.17 -10.95 10.69
C GLU A 291 12.47 -10.15 11.96
N GLU A 292 12.96 -10.79 13.03
CA GLU A 292 13.31 -10.12 14.28
C GLU A 292 14.42 -9.09 14.06
N ALA A 293 15.46 -9.45 13.31
CA ALA A 293 16.54 -8.53 12.96
C ALA A 293 16.03 -7.37 12.10
N ALA A 294 15.18 -7.65 11.13
CA ALA A 294 14.54 -6.65 10.28
C ALA A 294 13.68 -5.67 11.10
N ARG A 295 12.86 -6.20 12.02
CA ARG A 295 12.00 -5.40 12.89
C ARG A 295 12.80 -4.45 13.76
N LYS A 296 13.85 -4.95 14.41
CA LYS A 296 14.74 -4.13 15.23
C LYS A 296 15.36 -2.98 14.42
N ALA A 297 15.90 -3.29 13.25
CA ALA A 297 16.50 -2.28 12.37
C ALA A 297 15.47 -1.26 11.86
N ALA A 298 14.27 -1.71 11.48
CA ALA A 298 13.18 -0.83 11.06
C ALA A 298 12.72 0.10 12.19
N ASP A 299 12.64 -0.40 13.42
CA ASP A 299 12.24 0.39 14.59
C ASP A 299 13.23 1.52 14.90
N GLU A 300 14.53 1.21 14.88
CA GLU A 300 15.58 2.20 15.11
C GLU A 300 15.65 3.22 13.96
N ALA A 301 15.55 2.77 12.72
CA ALA A 301 15.52 3.66 11.54
C ALA A 301 14.33 4.63 11.58
N GLN A 302 13.13 4.18 11.96
CA GLN A 302 11.95 5.06 12.07
C GLN A 302 12.14 6.16 13.11
N VAL A 303 12.85 5.91 14.22
CA VAL A 303 13.16 6.94 15.22
C VAL A 303 14.09 8.02 14.65
N ILE A 304 15.15 7.62 13.92
CA ILE A 304 16.06 8.57 13.27
C ILE A 304 15.30 9.38 12.22
N LEU A 305 14.56 8.74 11.34
CA LEU A 305 13.76 9.40 10.31
C LEU A 305 12.76 10.39 10.90
N ALA A 306 12.04 9.98 11.96
CA ALA A 306 11.12 10.87 12.64
C ALA A 306 11.80 12.10 13.23
N ARG A 307 13.01 11.98 13.78
CA ARG A 307 13.80 13.09 14.32
C ARG A 307 14.33 14.00 13.21
N ARG A 308 14.88 13.40 12.15
CA ARG A 308 15.50 14.13 11.04
C ARG A 308 14.50 14.78 10.11
N GLN A 309 13.26 14.31 10.08
CA GLN A 309 12.16 14.84 9.22
C GLN A 309 12.58 15.04 7.75
N PRO A 310 13.10 14.02 7.04
CA PRO A 310 13.30 14.14 5.59
C PRO A 310 11.96 14.28 4.85
N TYR A 311 10.91 13.70 5.39
CA TYR A 311 9.50 13.91 5.07
C TYR A 311 8.75 14.36 6.32
N THR A 312 7.88 15.35 6.20
CA THR A 312 6.78 15.52 7.15
C THR A 312 5.58 14.75 6.63
N VAL A 313 5.30 13.62 7.26
CA VAL A 313 4.16 12.77 6.90
C VAL A 313 2.87 13.43 7.39
N LEU A 314 1.84 13.44 6.55
CA LEU A 314 0.62 14.22 6.76
C LEU A 314 -0.57 13.32 7.09
N TYR A 315 -0.92 12.40 6.21
CA TYR A 315 -2.07 11.51 6.35
C TYR A 315 -1.92 10.27 5.45
N SER A 316 -2.74 9.27 5.74
CA SER A 316 -2.95 8.09 4.89
C SER A 316 -4.36 8.10 4.33
N ARG A 317 -4.50 7.72 3.06
CA ARG A 317 -5.81 7.47 2.45
C ARG A 317 -6.27 6.07 2.84
N PRO A 318 -7.45 5.93 3.46
CA PRO A 318 -8.00 4.62 3.75
C PRO A 318 -8.52 3.93 2.48
N TYR A 319 -8.64 2.60 2.52
CA TYR A 319 -9.54 1.86 1.67
C TYR A 319 -10.95 1.99 2.22
N MET A 320 -11.87 2.45 1.39
CA MET A 320 -13.29 2.57 1.71
C MET A 320 -14.09 1.79 0.67
N ASP A 321 -14.77 0.73 1.14
CA ASP A 321 -15.52 -0.18 0.29
C ASP A 321 -16.97 -0.26 0.76
N ALA A 322 -17.92 -0.27 -0.17
CA ALA A 322 -19.34 -0.37 0.16
C ALA A 322 -19.96 -1.69 -0.30
N PHE A 323 -20.85 -2.21 0.52
CA PHE A 323 -21.52 -3.50 0.33
C PHE A 323 -23.03 -3.35 0.48
N ARG A 324 -23.79 -4.09 -0.32
CA ARG A 324 -25.25 -4.24 -0.18
C ARG A 324 -25.55 -5.25 0.93
N LYS A 325 -25.60 -4.77 2.20
CA LYS A 325 -25.86 -5.59 3.40
C LYS A 325 -27.25 -6.23 3.45
N ASP A 326 -28.19 -5.72 2.66
CA ASP A 326 -29.52 -6.32 2.48
C ASP A 326 -29.47 -7.59 1.62
N ARG A 327 -28.40 -7.82 0.88
CA ARG A 327 -28.25 -8.92 -0.09
C ARG A 327 -27.12 -9.87 0.28
N PHE A 328 -25.97 -9.33 0.72
CA PHE A 328 -24.75 -10.08 1.01
C PHE A 328 -24.21 -9.77 2.41
N THR A 329 -23.48 -10.74 2.95
CA THR A 329 -22.71 -10.66 4.20
C THR A 329 -21.41 -11.44 4.05
N GLY A 330 -20.51 -11.41 5.06
CA GLY A 330 -19.26 -12.17 5.04
C GLY A 330 -18.11 -11.44 4.34
N TYR A 331 -18.21 -10.12 4.13
CA TYR A 331 -17.06 -9.31 3.75
C TYR A 331 -16.14 -9.12 4.95
N VAL A 332 -14.85 -9.24 4.71
CA VAL A 332 -13.80 -9.27 5.74
C VAL A 332 -12.88 -8.08 5.56
N PRO A 333 -12.98 -7.04 6.38
CA PRO A 333 -12.04 -5.92 6.36
C PRO A 333 -10.62 -6.38 6.67
N MET A 334 -9.64 -5.91 5.90
CA MET A 334 -8.24 -6.26 6.05
C MET A 334 -7.37 -5.00 6.04
N HIS A 335 -6.52 -4.85 7.03
CA HIS A 335 -5.59 -3.73 7.08
C HIS A 335 -4.69 -3.70 5.84
N GLY A 336 -4.44 -2.51 5.30
CA GLY A 336 -3.62 -2.34 4.10
C GLY A 336 -4.32 -2.60 2.77
N TYR A 337 -5.38 -3.43 2.77
CA TYR A 337 -6.02 -3.91 1.53
C TYR A 337 -7.53 -3.67 1.46
N GLY A 338 -8.17 -3.15 2.51
CA GLY A 338 -9.62 -2.94 2.53
C GLY A 338 -10.41 -4.25 2.58
N ALA A 339 -11.69 -4.19 2.21
CA ALA A 339 -12.56 -5.37 2.21
C ALA A 339 -12.87 -5.90 0.80
N ALA A 340 -12.63 -5.10 -0.25
CA ALA A 340 -12.99 -5.46 -1.62
C ALA A 340 -11.81 -5.55 -2.61
N ASN A 341 -10.58 -5.35 -2.17
CA ASN A 341 -9.39 -5.44 -3.02
C ASN A 341 -9.08 -6.91 -3.39
N TYR A 342 -8.54 -7.14 -4.58
CA TYR A 342 -8.17 -8.48 -5.06
C TYR A 342 -7.17 -9.24 -4.16
N THR A 343 -6.32 -8.52 -3.44
CA THR A 343 -5.38 -9.11 -2.46
C THR A 343 -6.12 -9.65 -1.22
N ASN A 344 -7.33 -9.16 -0.96
CA ASN A 344 -8.16 -9.66 0.12
C ASN A 344 -8.94 -10.90 -0.33
N LYS A 345 -8.32 -12.06 -0.23
CA LYS A 345 -8.95 -13.33 -0.55
C LYS A 345 -10.10 -13.68 0.38
N TRP A 346 -10.07 -13.18 1.62
CA TRP A 346 -11.05 -13.51 2.65
C TRP A 346 -12.47 -13.09 2.29
N THR A 347 -12.67 -11.87 1.77
CA THR A 347 -13.99 -11.48 1.25
C THR A 347 -14.39 -12.33 0.05
N THR A 348 -13.46 -12.63 -0.85
CA THR A 348 -13.71 -13.48 -2.01
C THR A 348 -14.20 -14.88 -1.62
N LEU A 349 -13.67 -15.45 -0.54
CA LEU A 349 -14.09 -16.77 -0.03
C LEU A 349 -15.37 -16.73 0.81
N ASN A 350 -15.57 -15.66 1.60
CA ASN A 350 -16.58 -15.63 2.65
C ASN A 350 -17.87 -14.89 2.27
N ILE A 351 -17.85 -14.06 1.22
CA ILE A 351 -19.05 -13.35 0.78
C ILE A 351 -20.16 -14.34 0.40
N LYS A 352 -21.34 -14.14 0.98
CA LYS A 352 -22.49 -15.04 0.79
C LYS A 352 -23.80 -14.26 0.84
N PRO A 353 -24.87 -14.76 0.20
CA PRO A 353 -26.17 -14.12 0.30
C PRO A 353 -26.70 -14.16 1.74
N VAL A 354 -27.42 -13.09 2.15
CA VAL A 354 -28.12 -13.03 3.45
C VAL A 354 -29.18 -14.11 3.56
N LYS A 355 -29.79 -14.48 2.44
CA LYS A 355 -30.81 -15.54 2.35
C LYS A 355 -30.43 -16.56 1.28
N GLY A 356 -30.52 -17.84 1.62
CA GLY A 356 -30.17 -18.93 0.71
C GLY A 356 -28.68 -19.27 0.72
N LYS A 357 -28.22 -19.92 -0.37
CA LYS A 357 -26.83 -20.34 -0.58
C LYS A 357 -26.46 -20.09 -2.03
N GLY A 358 -25.14 -19.96 -2.32
CA GLY A 358 -24.63 -19.76 -3.68
C GLY A 358 -25.02 -18.40 -4.27
N GLY A 359 -25.45 -18.41 -5.53
CA GLY A 359 -25.91 -17.22 -6.24
C GLY A 359 -24.79 -16.39 -6.83
N THR A 360 -25.18 -15.21 -7.34
CA THR A 360 -24.30 -14.29 -8.08
C THR A 360 -24.12 -12.99 -7.32
N VAL A 361 -22.87 -12.61 -7.06
CA VAL A 361 -22.49 -11.29 -6.56
C VAL A 361 -22.04 -10.41 -7.71
N ARG A 362 -22.48 -9.15 -7.74
CA ARG A 362 -22.07 -8.15 -8.73
C ARG A 362 -21.04 -7.22 -8.12
N TRP A 363 -19.81 -7.36 -8.59
CA TRP A 363 -18.62 -6.68 -8.06
C TRP A 363 -18.14 -5.66 -9.07
N LEU A 364 -18.20 -4.38 -8.76
CA LEU A 364 -17.87 -3.31 -9.70
C LEU A 364 -16.42 -3.39 -10.18
N LEU A 365 -16.21 -3.26 -11.50
CA LEU A 365 -14.95 -2.84 -12.11
C LEU A 365 -15.09 -1.38 -12.57
N MET A 366 -14.24 -0.50 -12.06
CA MET A 366 -14.28 0.93 -12.39
C MET A 366 -13.58 1.25 -13.72
N GLU A 367 -12.80 0.32 -14.24
CA GLU A 367 -12.13 0.42 -15.52
C GLU A 367 -12.01 -0.97 -16.16
N GLU A 368 -11.79 -1.01 -17.45
CA GLU A 368 -11.68 -2.25 -18.19
C GLU A 368 -10.32 -2.93 -17.97
N PRO A 369 -10.28 -4.24 -17.63
CA PRO A 369 -9.05 -5.01 -17.63
C PRO A 369 -8.60 -5.24 -19.07
N LYS A 370 -7.52 -4.58 -19.51
CA LYS A 370 -7.06 -4.66 -20.90
C LYS A 370 -6.38 -5.98 -21.21
N VAL A 371 -5.72 -6.56 -20.21
CA VAL A 371 -4.86 -7.75 -20.37
C VAL A 371 -5.10 -8.72 -19.22
N LEU A 372 -5.45 -9.97 -19.53
CA LEU A 372 -5.55 -11.03 -18.53
C LEU A 372 -4.40 -12.05 -18.68
N ASN A 373 -3.19 -11.53 -18.78
CA ASN A 373 -1.94 -12.29 -18.86
C ASN A 373 -1.09 -11.97 -17.62
N PRO A 374 -0.78 -12.92 -16.74
CA PRO A 374 -0.03 -12.70 -15.51
C PRO A 374 1.34 -12.05 -15.71
N CYS A 375 2.00 -12.27 -16.87
CA CYS A 375 3.32 -11.70 -17.16
C CYS A 375 3.28 -10.23 -17.58
N THR A 376 2.15 -9.75 -18.12
CA THR A 376 2.03 -8.39 -18.67
C THR A 376 0.98 -7.53 -17.97
N ALA A 377 0.10 -8.12 -17.18
CA ALA A 377 -0.90 -7.39 -16.39
C ALA A 377 -0.23 -6.38 -15.46
N SER A 378 -0.59 -5.10 -15.58
CA SER A 378 0.04 -3.98 -14.86
C SER A 378 -0.95 -3.14 -14.07
N SER A 379 -2.23 -3.15 -14.40
CA SER A 379 -3.26 -2.38 -13.73
C SER A 379 -3.93 -3.14 -12.58
N ALA A 380 -4.44 -2.41 -11.59
CA ALA A 380 -5.23 -2.98 -10.50
C ALA A 380 -6.48 -3.71 -11.03
N TYR A 381 -7.09 -3.23 -12.11
CA TYR A 381 -8.33 -3.81 -12.66
C TYR A 381 -8.11 -5.19 -13.31
N GLU A 382 -6.93 -5.43 -13.87
CA GLU A 382 -6.51 -6.75 -14.37
C GLU A 382 -6.35 -7.71 -13.20
N TRP A 383 -5.73 -7.24 -12.10
CA TRP A 383 -5.52 -8.02 -10.90
C TRP A 383 -6.81 -8.25 -10.09
N GLU A 384 -7.81 -7.37 -10.20
CA GLU A 384 -9.15 -7.64 -9.66
C GLU A 384 -9.77 -8.93 -10.26
N VAL A 385 -9.42 -9.26 -11.49
CA VAL A 385 -9.81 -10.53 -12.13
C VAL A 385 -8.81 -11.64 -11.79
N LEU A 386 -7.53 -11.45 -12.13
CA LEU A 386 -6.49 -12.48 -12.00
C LEU A 386 -6.30 -12.95 -10.55
N GLY A 387 -6.34 -12.04 -9.56
CA GLY A 387 -6.18 -12.39 -8.14
C GLY A 387 -7.26 -13.33 -7.59
N ARG A 388 -8.38 -13.52 -8.32
CA ARG A 388 -9.41 -14.51 -7.97
C ARG A 388 -9.23 -15.85 -8.68
N LEU A 389 -8.33 -15.90 -9.67
CA LEU A 389 -8.03 -17.12 -10.44
C LEU A 389 -6.82 -17.86 -9.90
N TYR A 390 -5.96 -17.18 -9.12
CA TYR A 390 -4.72 -17.72 -8.59
C TYR A 390 -4.70 -17.69 -7.06
N ASP A 391 -3.97 -18.62 -6.47
CA ASP A 391 -3.62 -18.67 -5.05
C ASP A 391 -2.11 -18.43 -4.88
N ASP A 392 -1.69 -18.03 -3.69
CA ASP A 392 -0.29 -17.88 -3.32
C ASP A 392 0.19 -19.04 -2.44
N LEU A 393 1.51 -19.17 -2.23
CA LEU A 393 2.07 -20.17 -1.31
C LEU A 393 1.72 -19.85 0.15
N MET A 394 1.62 -18.57 0.47
CA MET A 394 1.21 -18.03 1.76
C MET A 394 0.05 -17.08 1.55
N GLU A 395 -0.79 -16.93 2.54
CA GLU A 395 -1.79 -15.85 2.63
C GLU A 395 -1.54 -14.99 3.86
N ILE A 396 -2.18 -13.84 3.90
CA ILE A 396 -2.06 -12.90 5.01
C ILE A 396 -3.25 -13.06 5.92
N ASN A 397 -3.02 -13.27 7.22
CA ASN A 397 -4.10 -13.23 8.22
C ASN A 397 -4.74 -11.83 8.22
N PRO A 398 -6.05 -11.71 8.00
CA PRO A 398 -6.69 -10.40 7.84
C PRO A 398 -6.73 -9.55 9.11
N GLU A 399 -6.54 -10.17 10.28
CA GLU A 399 -6.58 -9.49 11.58
C GLU A 399 -5.17 -9.14 12.09
N THR A 400 -4.21 -10.10 11.98
CA THR A 400 -2.86 -9.90 12.53
C THR A 400 -1.85 -9.42 11.50
N MET A 401 -2.17 -9.51 10.20
CA MET A 401 -1.28 -9.20 9.07
C MET A 401 -0.04 -10.12 8.98
N GLU A 402 -0.03 -11.20 9.72
CA GLU A 402 1.02 -12.23 9.66
C GLU A 402 0.82 -13.17 8.48
N ASP A 403 1.91 -13.73 8.00
CA ASP A 403 1.86 -14.78 6.97
C ASP A 403 1.35 -16.10 7.56
N ILE A 404 0.42 -16.70 6.85
CA ILE A 404 -0.14 -18.01 7.20
C ILE A 404 0.03 -19.02 6.07
N PRO A 405 0.16 -20.30 6.38
CA PRO A 405 0.23 -21.38 5.39
C PRO A 405 -1.00 -21.37 4.46
N TRP A 406 -0.73 -21.50 3.14
CA TRP A 406 -1.78 -21.63 2.14
C TRP A 406 -1.49 -22.78 1.18
N MET A 407 -1.04 -22.54 -0.07
CA MET A 407 -0.62 -23.65 -0.94
C MET A 407 0.66 -24.33 -0.43
N ALA A 408 1.51 -23.62 0.30
CA ALA A 408 2.54 -24.23 1.14
C ALA A 408 1.96 -24.48 2.54
N LYS A 409 2.10 -25.70 3.05
CA LYS A 409 1.74 -26.04 4.44
C LYS A 409 2.77 -25.54 5.45
N SER A 410 4.01 -25.30 5.00
CA SER A 410 5.11 -24.72 5.78
C SER A 410 6.25 -24.30 4.87
N TRP A 411 7.16 -23.51 5.43
CA TRP A 411 8.39 -23.09 4.76
C TRP A 411 9.54 -22.98 5.75
N GLU A 412 10.76 -22.98 5.22
CA GLU A 412 11.99 -22.79 5.96
C GLU A 412 12.83 -21.73 5.24
N VAL A 413 13.39 -20.80 6.01
CA VAL A 413 14.39 -19.83 5.54
C VAL A 413 15.73 -20.27 6.10
N GLY A 414 16.63 -20.68 5.22
CA GLY A 414 17.96 -21.13 5.56
C GLY A 414 19.04 -20.41 4.77
N THR A 415 20.28 -20.74 5.03
CA THR A 415 21.44 -20.21 4.31
C THR A 415 22.16 -21.29 3.54
N TRP A 416 22.89 -20.89 2.50
CA TRP A 416 23.78 -21.74 1.72
C TRP A 416 24.99 -20.93 1.25
N GLU A 417 26.01 -21.57 0.74
CA GLU A 417 27.22 -20.90 0.26
C GLU A 417 27.24 -20.93 -1.28
N PRO A 418 26.87 -19.81 -1.95
CA PRO A 418 26.89 -19.72 -3.42
C PRO A 418 28.30 -19.76 -3.99
N GLU A 419 29.27 -19.15 -3.28
CA GLU A 419 30.69 -19.12 -3.57
C GLU A 419 31.47 -19.11 -2.25
N PRO A 420 32.75 -19.55 -2.23
CA PRO A 420 33.54 -19.56 -1.02
C PRO A 420 33.55 -18.24 -0.27
N GLY A 421 33.06 -18.24 0.98
CA GLY A 421 32.97 -17.08 1.85
C GLY A 421 31.80 -16.14 1.59
N LYS A 422 30.86 -16.47 0.68
CA LYS A 422 29.61 -15.74 0.48
C LYS A 422 28.44 -16.50 1.10
N THR A 423 27.51 -15.79 1.67
CA THR A 423 26.27 -16.34 2.21
C THR A 423 25.10 -15.95 1.31
N GLY A 424 24.32 -16.93 0.90
CA GLY A 424 23.05 -16.75 0.20
C GLY A 424 21.88 -17.32 1.00
N THR A 425 20.66 -16.99 0.60
CA THR A 425 19.44 -17.54 1.20
C THR A 425 18.95 -18.76 0.42
N VAL A 426 18.44 -19.77 1.12
CA VAL A 426 17.63 -20.84 0.53
C VAL A 426 16.25 -20.87 1.18
N ILE A 427 15.21 -20.78 0.36
CA ILE A 427 13.82 -20.92 0.79
C ILE A 427 13.36 -22.34 0.42
N THR A 428 12.93 -23.11 1.43
CA THR A 428 12.35 -24.44 1.23
C THR A 428 10.85 -24.36 1.43
N TRP A 429 10.08 -24.62 0.36
CA TRP A 429 8.64 -24.72 0.40
C TRP A 429 8.19 -26.18 0.54
N HIS A 430 7.28 -26.44 1.47
CA HIS A 430 6.59 -27.72 1.62
C HIS A 430 5.14 -27.55 1.22
N LEU A 431 4.74 -28.11 0.09
CA LEU A 431 3.41 -27.89 -0.52
C LEU A 431 2.32 -28.74 0.15
N GLU A 432 1.11 -28.21 0.14
CA GLU A 432 -0.10 -28.99 0.39
C GLU A 432 -0.35 -29.97 -0.75
N LYS A 433 -0.90 -31.14 -0.41
CA LYS A 433 -1.21 -32.18 -1.38
C LYS A 433 -2.63 -32.02 -1.94
N GLY A 434 -2.82 -32.42 -3.18
CA GLY A 434 -4.12 -32.47 -3.82
C GLY A 434 -4.59 -31.17 -4.44
N ILE A 435 -3.74 -30.14 -4.46
CA ILE A 435 -3.99 -28.91 -5.22
C ILE A 435 -3.95 -29.23 -6.71
N LYS A 436 -4.90 -28.67 -7.46
CA LYS A 436 -5.02 -28.87 -8.90
C LYS A 436 -5.20 -27.54 -9.63
N TRP A 437 -4.66 -27.48 -10.80
CA TRP A 437 -5.03 -26.47 -11.77
C TRP A 437 -6.50 -26.66 -12.21
N GLN A 438 -7.10 -25.60 -12.74
CA GLN A 438 -8.52 -25.60 -13.17
C GLN A 438 -8.82 -26.62 -14.29
N ASP A 439 -7.83 -27.06 -15.01
CA ASP A 439 -7.90 -28.14 -16.00
C ASP A 439 -7.74 -29.56 -15.40
N THR A 440 -7.68 -29.68 -14.09
CA THR A 440 -7.50 -30.88 -13.28
C THR A 440 -6.06 -31.40 -13.13
N THR A 441 -5.09 -30.81 -13.83
CA THR A 441 -3.66 -31.15 -13.70
C THR A 441 -3.18 -30.90 -12.26
N PRO A 442 -2.39 -31.79 -11.64
CA PRO A 442 -1.84 -31.58 -10.32
C PRO A 442 -0.89 -30.37 -10.28
N PHE A 443 -1.01 -29.54 -9.25
CA PHE A 443 0.00 -28.54 -8.93
C PHE A 443 1.13 -29.18 -8.11
N THR A 444 2.38 -28.95 -8.52
CA THR A 444 3.57 -29.56 -7.91
C THR A 444 4.71 -28.55 -7.76
N SER A 445 5.79 -28.97 -7.10
CA SER A 445 7.03 -28.18 -6.99
C SER A 445 7.66 -27.82 -8.35
N ARG A 446 7.35 -28.57 -9.41
CA ARG A 446 7.82 -28.29 -10.78
C ARG A 446 7.20 -27.02 -11.34
N ASP A 447 5.95 -26.72 -10.97
CA ASP A 447 5.27 -25.48 -11.40
C ASP A 447 5.95 -24.25 -10.79
N ILE A 448 6.44 -24.37 -9.55
CA ILE A 448 7.25 -23.33 -8.90
C ILE A 448 8.56 -23.13 -9.67
N LYS A 449 9.29 -24.23 -9.92
CA LYS A 449 10.55 -24.19 -10.66
C LYS A 449 10.35 -23.58 -12.04
N PHE A 450 9.42 -24.12 -12.82
CA PHE A 450 9.13 -23.62 -14.16
C PHE A 450 8.84 -22.11 -14.14
N THR A 451 7.95 -21.67 -13.26
CA THR A 451 7.55 -20.26 -13.19
C THR A 451 8.73 -19.34 -12.90
N LEU A 452 9.48 -19.63 -11.84
CA LEU A 452 10.60 -18.77 -11.44
C LEU A 452 11.70 -18.72 -12.50
N GLU A 453 12.04 -19.86 -13.09
CA GLU A 453 13.02 -19.94 -14.18
C GLU A 453 12.49 -19.24 -15.46
N TYR A 454 11.22 -19.45 -15.83
CA TYR A 454 10.61 -18.77 -16.98
C TYR A 454 10.63 -17.26 -16.84
N LEU A 455 10.24 -16.73 -15.68
CA LEU A 455 10.21 -15.28 -15.43
C LEU A 455 11.62 -14.67 -15.47
N ARG A 456 12.62 -15.36 -14.92
CA ARG A 456 14.03 -14.96 -14.94
C ARG A 456 14.60 -14.99 -16.35
N ASP A 457 14.49 -16.12 -17.03
CA ASP A 457 15.15 -16.38 -18.31
C ASP A 457 14.55 -15.56 -19.46
N ASN A 458 13.28 -15.18 -19.35
CA ASN A 458 12.61 -14.26 -20.26
C ASN A 458 12.70 -12.77 -19.83
N ASN A 459 13.41 -12.46 -18.74
CA ASN A 459 13.56 -11.09 -18.19
C ASN A 459 12.21 -10.35 -18.10
N VAL A 460 11.18 -11.01 -17.52
CA VAL A 460 9.84 -10.42 -17.41
C VAL A 460 9.89 -9.19 -16.51
N PRO A 461 9.68 -7.95 -17.03
CA PRO A 461 10.01 -6.71 -16.31
C PRO A 461 9.32 -6.57 -14.95
N ARG A 462 8.08 -7.04 -14.85
CA ARG A 462 7.31 -7.01 -13.60
C ARG A 462 7.95 -7.83 -12.48
N TYR A 463 8.64 -8.92 -12.80
CA TYR A 463 9.13 -9.91 -11.84
C TYR A 463 10.66 -9.97 -11.76
N ILE A 464 11.38 -9.32 -12.67
CA ILE A 464 12.83 -9.47 -12.75
C ILE A 464 13.54 -9.14 -11.43
N SER A 465 13.10 -8.10 -10.72
CA SER A 465 13.63 -7.71 -9.40
C SER A 465 13.44 -8.81 -8.33
N ASN A 466 12.46 -9.69 -8.53
CA ASN A 466 12.22 -10.81 -7.61
C ASN A 466 13.06 -12.05 -7.96
N VAL A 467 13.32 -12.28 -9.25
CA VAL A 467 13.89 -13.56 -9.71
C VAL A 467 15.34 -13.48 -10.18
N GLN A 468 15.88 -12.27 -10.44
CA GLN A 468 17.24 -12.11 -10.98
C GLN A 468 18.35 -12.66 -10.07
N GLU A 469 18.14 -12.67 -8.75
CA GLU A 469 19.09 -13.19 -7.77
C GLU A 469 18.90 -14.70 -7.53
N ILE A 470 17.93 -15.35 -8.19
CA ILE A 470 17.72 -16.80 -8.08
C ILE A 470 18.80 -17.52 -8.90
N VAL A 471 19.65 -18.26 -8.19
CA VAL A 471 20.73 -19.06 -8.80
C VAL A 471 20.16 -20.35 -9.39
N LYS A 472 19.35 -21.07 -8.61
CA LYS A 472 18.72 -22.33 -9.02
C LYS A 472 17.46 -22.62 -8.22
N VAL A 473 16.61 -23.49 -8.79
CA VAL A 473 15.45 -24.07 -8.09
C VAL A 473 15.55 -25.59 -8.16
N GLU A 474 15.52 -26.25 -7.02
CA GLU A 474 15.53 -27.71 -6.90
C GLU A 474 14.15 -28.22 -6.48
N THR A 475 13.75 -29.36 -7.05
CA THR A 475 12.48 -30.04 -6.75
C THR A 475 12.77 -31.49 -6.35
N PRO A 476 13.21 -31.72 -5.10
CA PRO A 476 13.58 -33.06 -4.63
C PRO A 476 12.45 -34.07 -4.74
N ASP A 477 11.22 -33.62 -4.63
CA ASP A 477 9.99 -34.37 -4.83
C ASP A 477 8.85 -33.46 -5.31
N ASP A 478 7.68 -33.99 -5.63
CA ASP A 478 6.54 -33.23 -6.16
C ASP A 478 5.98 -32.19 -5.18
N TYR A 479 6.33 -32.22 -3.91
CA TYR A 479 5.79 -31.37 -2.86
C TYR A 479 6.85 -30.55 -2.10
N THR A 480 8.10 -30.58 -2.56
CA THR A 480 9.20 -29.81 -1.99
C THR A 480 9.92 -29.03 -3.07
N ALA A 481 9.96 -27.71 -2.92
CA ALA A 481 10.74 -26.81 -3.78
C ALA A 481 11.77 -26.05 -2.95
N LYS A 482 13.02 -25.99 -3.44
CA LYS A 482 14.11 -25.21 -2.82
C LYS A 482 14.56 -24.13 -3.79
N VAL A 483 14.42 -22.88 -3.38
CA VAL A 483 14.79 -21.70 -4.17
C VAL A 483 16.05 -21.09 -3.57
N TYR A 484 17.13 -21.04 -4.33
CA TYR A 484 18.45 -20.60 -3.91
C TYR A 484 18.76 -19.21 -4.46
N PHE A 485 19.03 -18.25 -3.56
CA PHE A 485 19.37 -16.86 -3.88
C PHE A 485 20.86 -16.61 -3.66
N GLU A 486 21.45 -15.76 -4.50
CA GLU A 486 22.88 -15.41 -4.43
C GLU A 486 23.22 -14.62 -3.16
N THR A 487 22.29 -13.78 -2.68
CA THR A 487 22.47 -12.90 -1.52
C THR A 487 21.72 -13.41 -0.29
N GLU A 488 22.15 -12.95 0.91
CA GLU A 488 21.44 -13.24 2.15
C GLU A 488 20.36 -12.16 2.39
N SER A 489 19.08 -12.57 2.48
CA SER A 489 17.99 -11.72 2.91
C SER A 489 16.76 -12.55 3.30
N TYR A 490 16.17 -12.24 4.46
CA TYR A 490 14.87 -12.78 4.86
C TYR A 490 13.75 -12.45 3.84
N TRP A 491 13.86 -11.32 3.17
CA TRP A 491 12.88 -10.85 2.19
C TRP A 491 12.82 -11.71 0.92
N HIS A 492 13.78 -12.60 0.72
CA HIS A 492 13.71 -13.60 -0.36
C HIS A 492 12.53 -14.56 -0.20
N LEU A 493 11.99 -14.72 1.02
CA LEU A 493 10.77 -15.47 1.25
C LEU A 493 9.62 -14.97 0.35
N TYR A 494 9.47 -13.65 0.21
CA TYR A 494 8.41 -13.02 -0.60
C TYR A 494 8.73 -12.98 -2.10
N ARG A 495 9.97 -13.26 -2.46
CA ARG A 495 10.42 -13.34 -3.86
C ARG A 495 10.41 -14.76 -4.41
N ALA A 496 10.40 -15.75 -3.52
CA ALA A 496 10.44 -17.18 -3.86
C ALA A 496 9.07 -17.78 -4.20
N GLY A 497 8.03 -16.98 -4.32
CA GLY A 497 6.66 -17.37 -4.64
C GLY A 497 6.01 -16.39 -5.62
N GLY A 498 4.73 -16.56 -5.91
CA GLY A 498 3.95 -15.64 -6.74
C GLY A 498 2.91 -16.34 -7.60
N ASN A 499 2.46 -15.65 -8.65
CA ASN A 499 1.48 -16.18 -9.58
C ASN A 499 2.11 -17.23 -10.48
N PHE A 500 1.79 -18.48 -10.23
CA PHE A 500 2.38 -19.60 -10.94
C PHE A 500 1.81 -19.76 -12.36
N LEU A 501 2.66 -20.23 -13.28
CA LEU A 501 2.35 -20.44 -14.68
C LEU A 501 2.29 -21.95 -14.97
N PRO A 502 1.20 -22.47 -15.55
CA PRO A 502 1.15 -23.88 -15.94
C PRO A 502 2.12 -24.17 -17.08
N GLU A 503 3.13 -25.03 -16.81
CA GLU A 503 4.22 -25.33 -17.74
C GLU A 503 3.70 -25.76 -19.12
N TRP A 504 2.67 -26.63 -19.17
CA TRP A 504 2.15 -27.19 -20.44
C TRP A 504 1.47 -26.14 -21.34
N ILE A 505 1.11 -24.97 -20.82
CA ILE A 505 0.64 -23.83 -21.60
C ILE A 505 1.79 -22.91 -21.97
N TRP A 506 2.65 -22.59 -20.99
CA TRP A 506 3.63 -21.49 -21.13
C TRP A 506 4.96 -21.92 -21.76
N LYS A 507 5.36 -23.19 -21.71
CA LYS A 507 6.64 -23.66 -22.29
C LYS A 507 6.75 -23.42 -23.80
N ASP A 508 5.61 -23.37 -24.51
CA ASP A 508 5.56 -23.19 -25.95
C ASP A 508 5.25 -21.72 -26.36
N VAL A 509 5.09 -20.83 -25.37
CA VAL A 509 4.87 -19.39 -25.60
C VAL A 509 6.19 -18.74 -26.01
N LYS A 510 6.32 -18.37 -27.29
CA LYS A 510 7.53 -17.75 -27.85
C LYS A 510 7.72 -16.30 -27.40
N ASP A 511 6.65 -15.58 -27.28
CA ASP A 511 6.63 -14.19 -26.84
C ASP A 511 5.46 -13.94 -25.88
N TYR A 512 5.77 -13.88 -24.60
CA TYR A 512 4.78 -13.64 -23.55
C TYR A 512 4.09 -12.27 -23.68
N LYS A 513 4.70 -11.27 -24.37
CA LYS A 513 4.14 -9.93 -24.51
C LYS A 513 2.95 -9.87 -25.45
N THR A 514 2.94 -10.75 -26.44
CA THR A 514 1.88 -10.85 -27.44
C THR A 514 0.90 -11.99 -27.17
N PHE A 515 1.15 -12.80 -26.13
CA PHE A 515 0.29 -13.91 -25.77
C PHE A 515 -0.99 -13.41 -25.06
N GLU A 516 -2.15 -13.74 -25.61
CA GLU A 516 -3.46 -13.35 -25.10
C GLU A 516 -4.26 -14.59 -24.61
N PRO A 517 -3.85 -15.18 -23.47
CA PRO A 517 -4.41 -16.46 -23.00
C PRO A 517 -5.93 -16.41 -22.75
N TRP A 518 -6.50 -15.25 -22.48
CA TRP A 518 -7.94 -15.08 -22.26
C TRP A 518 -8.79 -15.11 -23.54
N LEU A 519 -8.18 -14.97 -24.71
CA LEU A 519 -8.83 -15.09 -26.02
C LEU A 519 -8.67 -16.49 -26.65
N GLU A 520 -7.76 -17.29 -26.11
CA GLU A 520 -7.45 -18.60 -26.63
C GLU A 520 -8.15 -19.69 -25.83
N ALA A 521 -8.81 -20.62 -26.52
CA ALA A 521 -9.41 -21.79 -25.88
C ALA A 521 -8.34 -22.74 -25.33
N HIS A 522 -8.63 -23.36 -24.19
CA HIS A 522 -7.80 -24.43 -23.66
C HIS A 522 -7.74 -25.61 -24.63
N PRO A 523 -6.55 -26.20 -24.91
CA PRO A 523 -6.42 -27.23 -25.95
C PRO A 523 -7.19 -28.51 -25.64
N GLU A 524 -7.36 -28.86 -24.36
CA GLU A 524 -7.91 -30.17 -23.96
C GLU A 524 -9.23 -30.05 -23.18
N VAL A 525 -9.52 -28.89 -22.56
CA VAL A 525 -10.70 -28.74 -21.69
C VAL A 525 -11.70 -27.75 -22.31
N PRO A 526 -12.82 -28.25 -22.88
CA PRO A 526 -13.84 -27.39 -23.44
C PRO A 526 -14.41 -26.39 -22.41
N GLY A 527 -14.57 -25.14 -22.82
CA GLY A 527 -15.13 -24.07 -21.99
C GLY A 527 -14.15 -23.44 -21.01
N LEU A 528 -12.87 -23.82 -21.06
CA LEU A 528 -11.78 -23.05 -20.45
C LEU A 528 -11.02 -22.25 -21.51
N THR A 529 -10.42 -21.13 -21.07
CA THR A 529 -9.41 -20.40 -21.83
C THR A 529 -8.00 -20.85 -21.37
N LYS A 530 -6.96 -20.35 -22.00
CA LYS A 530 -5.59 -20.59 -21.56
C LYS A 530 -5.20 -19.79 -20.31
N VAL A 531 -6.09 -18.97 -19.75
CA VAL A 531 -5.95 -18.41 -18.39
C VAL A 531 -6.36 -19.49 -17.40
N VAL A 532 -5.40 -20.37 -17.09
CA VAL A 532 -5.61 -21.49 -16.16
C VAL A 532 -4.95 -21.16 -14.84
N GLY A 533 -5.75 -21.03 -13.80
CA GLY A 533 -5.31 -20.82 -12.43
C GLY A 533 -5.57 -22.04 -11.54
N HIS A 534 -5.39 -21.86 -10.24
CA HIS A 534 -5.69 -22.86 -9.20
C HIS A 534 -6.52 -22.26 -8.06
N GLY A 535 -6.99 -21.02 -8.24
CA GLY A 535 -7.77 -20.28 -7.27
C GLY A 535 -9.26 -20.62 -7.23
N PRO A 536 -10.02 -19.89 -6.40
CA PRO A 536 -11.43 -20.19 -6.10
C PRO A 536 -12.40 -19.97 -7.27
N PHE A 537 -12.03 -19.20 -8.28
CA PHE A 537 -12.86 -18.90 -9.44
C PHE A 537 -12.14 -19.20 -10.75
N ILE A 538 -12.93 -19.45 -11.80
CA ILE A 538 -12.52 -19.70 -13.19
C ILE A 538 -13.04 -18.55 -14.05
N LEU A 539 -12.25 -18.06 -15.01
CA LEU A 539 -12.71 -17.12 -16.03
C LEU A 539 -13.73 -17.83 -16.94
N ASP A 540 -14.99 -17.41 -16.85
CA ASP A 540 -16.07 -17.99 -17.64
C ASP A 540 -16.33 -17.18 -18.91
N GLN A 541 -16.36 -15.86 -18.80
CA GLN A 541 -16.55 -14.96 -19.93
C GLN A 541 -15.96 -13.59 -19.68
N TYR A 542 -15.32 -13.03 -20.68
CA TYR A 542 -14.98 -11.62 -20.74
C TYR A 542 -15.66 -10.98 -21.94
N LYS A 543 -16.61 -10.08 -21.70
CA LYS A 543 -17.30 -9.30 -22.73
C LYS A 543 -16.77 -7.87 -22.67
N VAL A 544 -15.90 -7.54 -23.62
CA VAL A 544 -15.22 -6.25 -23.70
C VAL A 544 -16.21 -5.09 -23.61
N GLY A 545 -15.91 -4.12 -22.76
CA GLY A 545 -16.74 -2.94 -22.50
C GLY A 545 -18.02 -3.18 -21.69
N GLU A 546 -18.34 -4.44 -21.31
CA GLU A 546 -19.55 -4.73 -20.57
C GLU A 546 -19.27 -5.37 -19.20
N TYR A 547 -18.66 -6.55 -19.18
CA TYR A 547 -18.39 -7.27 -17.92
C TYR A 547 -17.35 -8.38 -18.05
N VAL A 548 -16.79 -8.77 -16.90
CA VAL A 548 -16.10 -10.05 -16.71
C VAL A 548 -16.97 -10.94 -15.84
N ARG A 549 -17.11 -12.22 -16.19
CA ARG A 549 -17.83 -13.23 -15.42
C ARG A 549 -16.90 -14.34 -14.99
N LEU A 550 -16.89 -14.58 -13.68
CA LEU A 550 -16.16 -15.65 -13.04
C LEU A 550 -17.14 -16.66 -12.48
N LYS A 551 -16.89 -17.95 -12.68
CA LYS A 551 -17.65 -19.04 -12.07
C LYS A 551 -16.83 -19.73 -10.98
N LYS A 552 -17.51 -20.23 -9.97
CA LYS A 552 -16.91 -21.04 -8.90
C LYS A 552 -16.10 -22.19 -9.48
N ASN A 553 -14.88 -22.37 -8.99
CA ASN A 553 -14.04 -23.53 -9.33
C ASN A 553 -14.55 -24.78 -8.58
N PRO A 554 -15.15 -25.76 -9.27
CA PRO A 554 -15.74 -26.92 -8.59
C PRO A 554 -14.72 -27.88 -7.99
N ILE A 555 -13.45 -27.75 -8.35
CA ILE A 555 -12.35 -28.58 -7.85
C ILE A 555 -11.38 -27.79 -6.97
N TYR A 556 -11.79 -26.59 -6.54
CA TYR A 556 -10.93 -25.78 -5.66
C TYR A 556 -10.65 -26.54 -4.36
N TRP A 557 -9.39 -26.60 -4.00
CA TRP A 557 -8.90 -27.44 -2.90
C TRP A 557 -9.41 -27.02 -1.50
N ARG A 558 -9.88 -25.78 -1.35
CA ARG A 558 -10.49 -25.24 -0.13
C ARG A 558 -12.01 -25.01 -0.27
N LEU A 559 -12.69 -25.79 -1.08
CA LEU A 559 -14.15 -25.73 -1.09
C LEU A 559 -14.71 -26.00 0.31
N SER A 560 -15.72 -25.23 0.73
CA SER A 560 -16.47 -25.52 1.94
C SER A 560 -17.15 -26.90 1.80
N LYS A 561 -16.95 -27.76 2.79
CA LYS A 561 -17.57 -29.08 2.88
C LYS A 561 -19.08 -29.01 3.09
#